data_8ec97e8408472d5786562959fe0733de
#
_entry.id   8ec97e8408472d5786562959fe0733de
#
_cell.length_a   1.000
_cell.length_b   1.000
_cell.length_c   1.000
_cell.angle_alpha   90.00
_cell.angle_beta   90.00
_cell.angle_gamma   90.00
#
_symmetry.space_group_name_H-M   'P 1'
#
loop_
_entity.id
_entity.type
_entity.pdbx_description
1 polymer ?
#
loop_
_entity_poly.entity_id
_entity_poly.type
_entity_poly.pdbx_seq_one_letter_code
_entity_poly.pdbx_strand_id
1 'polypeptide(L)'
;MSSTLLSAQFKNNVWCFGDSVGMKFDQGNIQLFNSSTLTRGGSCSISDSSGNLLFYANTDYYQLWIQGYVALGVVWDRNHNLMLNGDTLVGDLMFQEQVIVPRPDSSNLFYIFTSCLFFPEGFWYSVVDMNQNGGLGAVVQKNVQLTNFKASDCVAAVKHGNGRDWWVFFKDYQNWNNNFHTYLITPNGVSAPFVQNIGFATNTNFIHSTFSKDGSKYLSVNYKGLIEVYDFDRCTGLFTNVTQIEPEQPPGSFPAYFGCEFSSSGRYIYVSSNNDVESLIVQFDLWAPNISSSKDTIVYLTIPPTGGLLKRGPDDKIYFSCVYNDGVNVYPYPETATSIYNLNLSVINDPDSAGASCNFTPFSFNLGGNETYWGLPNNPDYDLSALAGSPCDTLVSLGEAPQIQQATLNVFYHTAWEKAFINASNLKGKNGKLFVYDMQGKIIHQEPLRIQNGFFTRDLSMQGKAHGVYLVIVQTEREHLARKMITD
;
A
#
# COMPACT_ATOMS: atom_id res chain seq x y z
N MET A 1 -10.25 -10.68 -36.82
CA MET A 1 -9.98 -10.80 -35.39
C MET A 1 -8.58 -10.23 -35.13
N SER A 2 -8.51 -8.98 -34.76
CA SER A 2 -7.24 -8.34 -34.40
C SER A 2 -7.01 -8.65 -32.91
N SER A 3 -6.05 -9.53 -32.65
CA SER A 3 -5.54 -9.71 -31.28
C SER A 3 -4.77 -8.46 -30.90
N THR A 4 -5.40 -7.58 -30.14
CA THR A 4 -4.66 -6.60 -29.35
C THR A 4 -3.76 -7.37 -28.38
N LEU A 5 -2.48 -7.48 -28.72
CA LEU A 5 -1.45 -7.83 -27.75
C LEU A 5 -1.55 -6.80 -26.62
N LEU A 6 -2.12 -7.18 -25.50
CA LEU A 6 -1.90 -6.46 -24.26
C LEU A 6 -0.39 -6.45 -24.06
N SER A 7 0.23 -5.30 -24.25
CA SER A 7 1.63 -5.08 -23.88
C SER A 7 1.71 -5.35 -22.39
N ALA A 8 2.35 -6.45 -22.01
CA ALA A 8 2.70 -6.71 -20.63
C ALA A 8 3.49 -5.49 -20.16
N GLN A 9 3.04 -4.85 -19.08
CA GLN A 9 3.76 -3.76 -18.46
C GLN A 9 4.69 -4.38 -17.41
N PHE A 10 5.91 -3.88 -17.29
CA PHE A 10 6.97 -4.47 -16.45
C PHE A 10 7.44 -3.48 -15.39
N LYS A 11 6.55 -2.62 -14.91
CA LYS A 11 6.92 -1.53 -13.97
C LYS A 11 7.35 -2.01 -12.58
N ASN A 12 6.98 -3.23 -12.21
CA ASN A 12 7.36 -3.86 -10.95
C ASN A 12 8.53 -4.84 -11.07
N ASN A 13 9.18 -4.90 -12.24
CA ASN A 13 10.17 -5.95 -12.53
C ASN A 13 11.53 -5.74 -11.86
N VAL A 14 11.78 -4.60 -11.23
CA VAL A 14 13.04 -4.35 -10.54
C VAL A 14 12.81 -4.09 -9.07
N TRP A 15 13.53 -4.80 -8.22
CA TRP A 15 13.57 -4.64 -6.78
C TRP A 15 14.94 -4.15 -6.34
N CYS A 16 14.98 -3.12 -5.47
CA CYS A 16 16.19 -2.65 -4.82
C CYS A 16 15.91 -2.59 -3.31
N PHE A 17 16.69 -3.29 -2.49
CA PHE A 17 16.45 -3.42 -1.04
C PHE A 17 17.71 -3.87 -0.29
N GLY A 18 17.61 -3.96 1.04
CA GLY A 18 18.69 -4.47 1.88
C GLY A 18 20.01 -3.69 1.76
N ASP A 19 21.12 -4.38 1.80
CA ASP A 19 22.45 -3.83 1.49
C ASP A 19 22.82 -4.22 0.06
N SER A 20 22.72 -3.23 -0.82
CA SER A 20 23.16 -3.28 -2.23
C SER A 20 22.41 -4.31 -3.09
N VAL A 21 21.30 -4.89 -2.64
CA VAL A 21 20.56 -5.88 -3.43
C VAL A 21 19.79 -5.21 -4.57
N GLY A 22 20.03 -5.71 -5.78
CA GLY A 22 19.24 -5.42 -6.98
C GLY A 22 18.80 -6.72 -7.65
N MET A 23 17.50 -6.88 -7.92
CA MET A 23 16.89 -8.01 -8.60
C MET A 23 16.08 -7.51 -9.79
N LYS A 24 16.35 -7.99 -10.98
CA LYS A 24 15.53 -7.74 -12.17
C LYS A 24 14.87 -9.03 -12.63
N PHE A 25 13.55 -9.06 -12.61
CA PHE A 25 12.75 -10.17 -13.09
C PHE A 25 12.58 -10.06 -14.62
N ASP A 26 13.00 -11.06 -15.37
CA ASP A 26 12.94 -11.08 -16.82
C ASP A 26 12.51 -12.46 -17.31
N GLN A 27 11.25 -12.60 -17.73
CA GLN A 27 10.63 -13.77 -18.37
C GLN A 27 11.04 -15.13 -17.76
N GLY A 28 10.98 -15.23 -16.42
CA GLY A 28 11.28 -16.45 -15.68
C GLY A 28 12.75 -16.56 -15.22
N ASN A 29 13.60 -15.59 -15.54
CA ASN A 29 14.94 -15.45 -15.00
C ASN A 29 15.03 -14.23 -14.08
N ILE A 30 15.89 -14.30 -13.08
CA ILE A 30 16.20 -13.17 -12.21
C ILE A 30 17.66 -12.80 -12.42
N GLN A 31 17.88 -11.55 -12.84
CA GLN A 31 19.22 -10.98 -12.98
C GLN A 31 19.55 -10.19 -11.73
N LEU A 32 20.69 -10.48 -11.11
CA LEU A 32 21.19 -9.74 -9.96
C LEU A 32 22.09 -8.60 -10.42
N PHE A 33 22.04 -7.50 -9.69
CA PHE A 33 22.95 -6.36 -9.83
C PHE A 33 23.15 -5.68 -8.48
N ASN A 34 24.15 -4.82 -8.38
CA ASN A 34 24.37 -4.04 -7.16
C ASN A 34 23.58 -2.76 -7.22
N SER A 35 22.68 -2.54 -6.25
CA SER A 35 22.03 -1.25 -6.01
C SER A 35 22.86 -0.40 -5.04
N SER A 36 22.41 0.82 -4.74
CA SER A 36 23.00 1.66 -3.69
C SER A 36 22.12 1.72 -2.44
N THR A 37 21.18 0.78 -2.28
CA THR A 37 20.37 0.70 -1.06
C THR A 37 21.26 0.30 0.13
N LEU A 38 20.99 0.94 1.27
CA LEU A 38 21.45 0.49 2.57
C LEU A 38 20.30 0.73 3.55
N THR A 39 19.44 -0.28 3.74
CA THR A 39 18.24 -0.14 4.56
C THR A 39 17.86 -1.43 5.26
N ARG A 40 17.40 -1.32 6.49
CA ARG A 40 16.83 -2.45 7.25
C ARG A 40 15.41 -2.79 6.81
N GLY A 41 14.66 -1.81 6.33
CA GLY A 41 13.23 -1.92 6.09
C GLY A 41 12.78 -1.27 4.80
N GLY A 42 12.26 -0.06 4.91
CA GLY A 42 11.56 0.63 3.84
C GLY A 42 12.38 0.87 2.59
N SER A 43 11.94 0.32 1.49
CA SER A 43 12.43 0.61 0.15
C SER A 43 11.30 0.52 -0.85
N CYS A 44 11.47 1.19 -1.98
CA CYS A 44 10.55 1.09 -3.12
C CYS A 44 11.29 1.40 -4.42
N SER A 45 10.87 0.78 -5.51
CA SER A 45 11.49 0.93 -6.81
C SER A 45 10.45 0.95 -7.93
N ILE A 46 10.79 1.57 -9.05
CA ILE A 46 9.90 1.61 -10.21
C ILE A 46 10.69 1.51 -11.51
N SER A 47 10.13 0.77 -12.47
CA SER A 47 10.63 0.61 -13.83
C SER A 47 9.73 1.30 -14.85
N ASP A 48 10.25 1.49 -16.06
CA ASP A 48 9.44 1.88 -17.22
C ASP A 48 8.57 0.70 -17.72
N SER A 49 7.74 0.94 -18.71
CA SER A 49 6.88 -0.09 -19.31
C SER A 49 7.66 -1.22 -20.01
N SER A 50 8.95 -1.05 -20.25
CA SER A 50 9.87 -2.04 -20.81
C SER A 50 10.64 -2.82 -19.75
N GLY A 51 10.42 -2.53 -18.45
CA GLY A 51 11.10 -3.15 -17.32
C GLY A 51 12.51 -2.61 -17.04
N ASN A 52 12.87 -1.43 -17.57
CA ASN A 52 14.12 -0.78 -17.20
C ASN A 52 13.94 0.07 -15.95
N LEU A 53 14.84 -0.04 -15.01
CA LEU A 53 14.83 0.76 -13.79
C LEU A 53 14.78 2.25 -14.12
N LEU A 54 13.85 2.98 -13.52
CA LEU A 54 13.79 4.43 -13.55
C LEU A 54 14.53 5.03 -12.37
N PHE A 55 14.11 4.69 -11.17
CA PHE A 55 14.71 5.10 -9.92
C PHE A 55 14.20 4.26 -8.76
N TYR A 56 14.79 4.41 -7.60
CA TYR A 56 14.36 3.77 -6.36
C TYR A 56 14.63 4.67 -5.16
N ALA A 57 13.96 4.40 -4.06
CA ALA A 57 14.11 5.13 -2.82
C ALA A 57 14.18 4.18 -1.62
N ASN A 58 14.90 4.59 -0.60
CA ASN A 58 14.96 3.92 0.69
C ASN A 58 15.24 4.93 1.80
N THR A 59 15.06 4.50 3.05
CA THR A 59 15.57 5.25 4.20
C THR A 59 16.94 4.71 4.56
N ASP A 60 17.92 5.60 4.69
CA ASP A 60 19.32 5.24 4.93
C ASP A 60 19.53 4.84 6.38
N TYR A 61 20.06 3.63 6.56
CA TYR A 61 20.38 3.05 7.87
C TYR A 61 21.63 3.64 8.51
N TYR A 62 22.63 4.00 7.70
CA TYR A 62 23.97 4.32 8.20
C TYR A 62 24.04 5.66 8.94
N GLN A 63 23.25 6.64 8.55
CA GLN A 63 23.32 7.97 9.16
C GLN A 63 22.68 8.05 10.54
N LEU A 64 21.74 7.18 10.88
CA LEU A 64 21.06 7.17 12.16
C LEU A 64 21.93 6.80 13.34
N TRP A 65 22.77 5.79 13.20
CA TRP A 65 23.57 5.25 14.30
C TRP A 65 24.77 6.11 14.66
N ILE A 66 25.34 6.83 13.71
CA ILE A 66 26.57 7.60 13.91
C ILE A 66 26.31 9.00 14.46
N GLN A 67 25.16 9.60 14.19
CA GLN A 67 24.89 11.01 14.50
C GLN A 67 23.75 11.26 15.49
N GLY A 68 23.01 10.26 15.91
CA GLY A 68 21.90 10.40 16.86
C GLY A 68 20.71 11.16 16.32
N TYR A 69 20.51 11.22 15.00
CA TYR A 69 19.46 11.96 14.33
C TYR A 69 18.57 11.07 13.44
N VAL A 70 17.46 11.64 13.05
CA VAL A 70 16.36 11.14 12.25
C VAL A 70 16.86 10.41 11.00
N ALA A 71 16.29 9.25 10.70
CA ALA A 71 16.46 8.58 9.43
C ALA A 71 16.09 9.52 8.28
N LEU A 72 16.87 9.50 7.22
CA LEU A 72 16.63 10.31 6.05
C LEU A 72 16.34 9.41 4.86
N GLY A 73 15.25 9.70 4.17
CA GLY A 73 14.96 9.10 2.89
C GLY A 73 15.93 9.59 1.83
N VAL A 74 16.35 8.69 0.96
CA VAL A 74 17.22 8.95 -0.20
C VAL A 74 16.61 8.39 -1.47
N VAL A 75 16.87 9.05 -2.59
CA VAL A 75 16.43 8.64 -3.92
C VAL A 75 17.66 8.43 -4.81
N TRP A 76 17.71 7.28 -5.46
CA TRP A 76 18.79 6.87 -6.35
C TRP A 76 18.32 6.83 -7.80
N ASP A 77 19.12 7.34 -8.71
CA ASP A 77 18.84 7.24 -10.14
C ASP A 77 19.10 5.82 -10.70
N ARG A 78 18.80 5.60 -11.96
CA ARG A 78 18.99 4.29 -12.64
C ARG A 78 20.44 3.85 -12.76
N ASN A 79 21.39 4.76 -12.56
CA ASN A 79 22.83 4.48 -12.56
C ASN A 79 23.36 4.25 -11.14
N HIS A 80 22.45 4.16 -10.16
CA HIS A 80 22.76 3.95 -8.75
C HIS A 80 23.50 5.13 -8.10
N ASN A 81 23.42 6.32 -8.66
CA ASN A 81 23.93 7.55 -8.05
C ASN A 81 22.81 8.27 -7.28
N LEU A 82 23.19 9.04 -6.26
CA LEU A 82 22.24 9.91 -5.58
C LEU A 82 21.57 10.82 -6.61
N MET A 83 20.24 10.75 -6.69
CA MET A 83 19.46 11.58 -7.61
C MET A 83 19.62 13.07 -7.26
N LEU A 84 19.61 13.94 -8.24
CA LEU A 84 19.68 15.38 -8.00
C LEU A 84 18.59 15.80 -7.01
N ASN A 85 19.01 16.43 -5.89
CA ASN A 85 18.15 16.79 -4.76
C ASN A 85 17.42 15.61 -4.10
N GLY A 86 17.94 14.38 -4.26
CA GLY A 86 17.34 13.13 -3.77
C GLY A 86 17.73 12.75 -2.35
N ASP A 87 18.47 13.59 -1.64
CA ASP A 87 18.82 13.41 -0.22
C ASP A 87 17.78 14.02 0.71
N THR A 88 17.86 13.72 2.01
CA THR A 88 17.09 14.39 3.07
C THR A 88 15.56 14.39 2.90
N LEU A 89 14.99 13.32 2.31
CA LEU A 89 13.55 13.08 2.39
C LEU A 89 13.20 12.66 3.83
N VAL A 90 11.97 12.93 4.25
CA VAL A 90 11.45 12.41 5.52
C VAL A 90 11.42 10.89 5.46
N GLY A 91 11.79 10.21 6.56
CA GLY A 91 11.77 8.76 6.70
C GLY A 91 12.17 8.33 8.11
N ASP A 92 11.96 7.07 8.46
CA ASP A 92 12.04 6.58 9.85
C ASP A 92 12.72 5.21 10.00
N LEU A 93 13.19 4.59 8.91
CA LEU A 93 13.68 3.21 8.87
C LEU A 93 12.62 2.14 9.21
N MET A 94 11.36 2.45 9.02
CA MET A 94 10.30 1.48 9.16
C MET A 94 10.18 0.59 7.92
N PHE A 95 9.39 -0.49 8.02
CA PHE A 95 9.43 -1.56 7.02
C PHE A 95 8.53 -1.30 5.81
N GLN A 96 7.44 -0.55 5.99
CA GLN A 96 6.48 -0.22 4.93
C GLN A 96 6.16 1.28 4.89
N GLU A 97 7.15 2.11 5.17
CA GLU A 97 6.97 3.56 5.31
C GLU A 97 6.87 4.32 3.98
N GLN A 98 7.41 3.77 2.88
CA GLN A 98 7.53 4.47 1.61
C GLN A 98 6.84 3.74 0.47
N VAL A 99 6.25 4.48 -0.46
CA VAL A 99 5.71 3.95 -1.72
C VAL A 99 5.87 4.95 -2.86
N ILE A 100 6.27 4.47 -4.03
CA ILE A 100 6.30 5.28 -5.26
C ILE A 100 4.95 5.14 -5.98
N VAL A 101 4.39 6.26 -6.41
CA VAL A 101 3.15 6.30 -7.20
C VAL A 101 3.35 7.17 -8.43
N PRO A 102 3.16 6.64 -9.65
CA PRO A 102 3.18 7.47 -10.86
C PRO A 102 2.09 8.54 -10.81
N ARG A 103 2.42 9.76 -11.22
CA ARG A 103 1.40 10.78 -11.42
C ARG A 103 0.54 10.40 -12.62
N PRO A 104 -0.79 10.31 -12.45
CA PRO A 104 -1.69 10.02 -13.57
C PRO A 104 -1.53 11.03 -14.72
N ASP A 105 -1.66 10.55 -15.96
CA ASP A 105 -1.44 11.31 -17.20
C ASP A 105 -0.02 11.89 -17.37
N SER A 106 0.96 11.36 -16.64
CA SER A 106 2.37 11.72 -16.83
C SER A 106 3.24 10.47 -16.82
N SER A 107 4.10 10.34 -17.82
CA SER A 107 5.09 9.27 -17.89
C SER A 107 6.37 9.58 -17.09
N ASN A 108 6.55 10.82 -16.66
CA ASN A 108 7.83 11.31 -16.13
C ASN A 108 7.74 11.93 -14.73
N LEU A 109 6.52 12.05 -14.17
CA LEU A 109 6.31 12.59 -12.82
C LEU A 109 5.86 11.48 -11.87
N PHE A 110 6.45 11.46 -10.68
CA PHE A 110 6.20 10.44 -9.67
C PHE A 110 6.10 11.09 -8.29
N TYR A 111 5.25 10.53 -7.45
CA TYR A 111 5.19 10.85 -6.03
C TYR A 111 5.94 9.76 -5.25
N ILE A 112 6.68 10.15 -4.22
CA ILE A 112 7.15 9.26 -3.17
C ILE A 112 6.37 9.65 -1.91
N PHE A 113 5.46 8.80 -1.46
CA PHE A 113 4.75 8.99 -0.20
C PHE A 113 5.53 8.33 0.92
N THR A 114 5.55 8.98 2.08
CA THR A 114 6.29 8.49 3.24
C THR A 114 5.49 8.74 4.52
N SER A 115 5.37 7.72 5.37
CA SER A 115 4.95 7.89 6.77
C SER A 115 6.16 8.08 7.66
N CYS A 116 6.02 8.93 8.67
CA CYS A 116 7.05 9.12 9.70
C CYS A 116 6.40 9.04 11.08
N LEU A 117 6.89 8.12 11.91
CA LEU A 117 6.31 7.81 13.21
C LEU A 117 6.92 8.66 14.32
N PHE A 118 8.22 8.98 14.20
CA PHE A 118 8.98 9.60 15.29
C PHE A 118 9.19 11.09 15.11
N PHE A 119 9.94 11.52 14.09
CA PHE A 119 10.18 12.95 13.87
C PHE A 119 10.74 13.24 12.46
N PRO A 120 10.13 14.21 11.73
CA PRO A 120 8.87 14.90 12.02
C PRO A 120 7.66 13.99 11.76
N GLU A 121 6.82 13.79 12.78
CA GLU A 121 5.63 12.95 12.68
C GLU A 121 4.73 13.35 11.52
N GLY A 122 4.11 12.37 10.87
CA GLY A 122 3.09 12.64 9.85
C GLY A 122 3.18 11.80 8.60
N PHE A 123 2.37 12.21 7.64
CA PHE A 123 2.35 11.67 6.30
C PHE A 123 2.78 12.73 5.31
N TRP A 124 3.70 12.37 4.41
CA TRP A 124 4.42 13.30 3.56
C TRP A 124 4.46 12.80 2.13
N TYR A 125 4.73 13.70 1.18
CA TYR A 125 5.15 13.28 -0.16
C TYR A 125 6.26 14.18 -0.72
N SER A 126 7.02 13.60 -1.65
CA SER A 126 7.97 14.30 -2.50
C SER A 126 7.66 14.01 -3.96
N VAL A 127 8.12 14.87 -4.89
CA VAL A 127 7.87 14.74 -6.33
C VAL A 127 9.18 14.56 -7.07
N VAL A 128 9.26 13.50 -7.88
CA VAL A 128 10.36 13.22 -8.80
C VAL A 128 9.92 13.57 -10.23
N ASP A 129 10.76 14.33 -10.96
CA ASP A 129 10.60 14.62 -12.40
C ASP A 129 11.74 13.98 -13.19
N MET A 130 11.42 12.96 -13.98
CA MET A 130 12.39 12.24 -14.80
C MET A 130 12.83 13.00 -16.05
N ASN A 131 12.21 14.16 -16.38
CA ASN A 131 12.70 15.04 -17.45
C ASN A 131 13.95 15.82 -17.06
N GLN A 132 14.25 15.88 -15.77
CA GLN A 132 15.40 16.62 -15.24
C GLN A 132 16.70 15.83 -15.41
N ASN A 133 17.83 16.52 -15.27
CA ASN A 133 19.17 15.93 -15.23
C ASN A 133 19.46 14.94 -16.38
N GLY A 134 19.07 15.30 -17.61
CA GLY A 134 19.32 14.46 -18.80
C GLY A 134 18.55 13.13 -18.80
N GLY A 135 17.42 13.06 -18.10
CA GLY A 135 16.60 11.84 -17.98
C GLY A 135 17.00 10.94 -16.80
N LEU A 136 17.93 11.37 -15.93
CA LEU A 136 18.26 10.69 -14.68
C LEU A 136 17.32 11.10 -13.53
N GLY A 137 16.56 12.18 -13.72
CA GLY A 137 15.58 12.67 -12.76
C GLY A 137 16.13 13.64 -11.72
N ALA A 138 15.22 14.32 -11.06
CA ALA A 138 15.48 15.14 -9.89
C ALA A 138 14.27 15.16 -8.96
N VAL A 139 14.50 15.30 -7.66
CA VAL A 139 13.43 15.63 -6.70
C VAL A 139 13.15 17.13 -6.82
N VAL A 140 12.00 17.46 -7.41
CA VAL A 140 11.61 18.85 -7.74
C VAL A 140 10.74 19.48 -6.66
N GLN A 141 10.11 18.69 -5.82
CA GLN A 141 9.39 19.13 -4.63
C GLN A 141 9.67 18.12 -3.51
N LYS A 142 10.00 18.60 -2.32
CA LYS A 142 10.46 17.76 -1.22
C LYS A 142 9.65 17.99 0.03
N ASN A 143 9.29 16.89 0.71
CA ASN A 143 8.74 16.88 2.07
C ASN A 143 7.48 17.75 2.23
N VAL A 144 6.50 17.56 1.34
CA VAL A 144 5.19 18.21 1.48
C VAL A 144 4.36 17.46 2.51
N GLN A 145 4.07 18.11 3.62
CA GLN A 145 3.31 17.52 4.71
C GLN A 145 1.82 17.43 4.38
N LEU A 146 1.24 16.25 4.53
CA LEU A 146 -0.19 15.98 4.38
C LEU A 146 -0.90 15.91 5.73
N THR A 147 -0.24 15.33 6.75
CA THR A 147 -0.74 15.28 8.13
C THR A 147 0.39 15.54 9.11
N ASN A 148 0.05 15.88 10.35
CA ASN A 148 0.98 16.17 11.44
C ASN A 148 0.75 15.28 12.68
N PHE A 149 0.15 14.12 12.49
CA PHE A 149 -0.07 13.13 13.55
C PHE A 149 0.58 11.80 13.15
N LYS A 150 0.76 10.91 14.11
CA LYS A 150 1.47 9.64 13.92
C LYS A 150 0.75 8.72 12.95
N ALA A 151 1.37 8.50 11.79
CA ALA A 151 0.98 7.50 10.82
C ALA A 151 1.64 6.15 11.17
N SER A 152 0.91 5.05 11.04
CA SER A 152 1.51 3.71 11.22
C SER A 152 2.41 3.33 10.05
N ASP A 153 3.26 2.34 10.28
CA ASP A 153 4.11 1.74 9.27
C ASP A 153 3.31 0.78 8.38
N CYS A 154 2.45 1.34 7.53
CA CYS A 154 1.62 0.55 6.62
C CYS A 154 1.16 1.38 5.40
N VAL A 155 2.05 2.20 4.85
CA VAL A 155 1.72 2.95 3.64
C VAL A 155 1.48 1.98 2.50
N ALA A 156 0.30 2.03 1.90
CA ALA A 156 -0.04 1.20 0.77
C ALA A 156 -0.66 2.02 -0.37
N ALA A 157 -0.48 1.53 -1.58
CA ALA A 157 -1.07 2.11 -2.77
C ALA A 157 -1.69 1.02 -3.66
N VAL A 158 -2.79 1.36 -4.30
CA VAL A 158 -3.43 0.51 -5.30
C VAL A 158 -4.02 1.34 -6.42
N LYS A 159 -3.97 0.81 -7.64
CA LYS A 159 -4.49 1.52 -8.79
C LYS A 159 -6.02 1.60 -8.73
N HIS A 160 -6.56 2.80 -8.95
CA HIS A 160 -7.99 3.04 -9.08
C HIS A 160 -8.61 2.17 -10.17
N GLY A 161 -9.89 1.85 -10.04
CA GLY A 161 -10.60 1.00 -11.00
C GLY A 161 -10.69 1.58 -12.42
N ASN A 162 -10.41 2.87 -12.62
CA ASN A 162 -10.27 3.46 -13.95
C ASN A 162 -8.95 3.12 -14.67
N GLY A 163 -8.00 2.41 -14.01
CA GLY A 163 -6.73 1.99 -14.58
C GLY A 163 -5.66 3.09 -14.71
N ARG A 164 -5.96 4.33 -14.33
CA ARG A 164 -5.07 5.49 -14.43
C ARG A 164 -4.70 6.06 -13.07
N ASP A 165 -5.69 6.39 -12.26
CA ASP A 165 -5.54 7.08 -10.98
C ASP A 165 -5.11 6.09 -9.88
N TRP A 166 -4.79 6.61 -8.68
CA TRP A 166 -4.29 5.78 -7.59
C TRP A 166 -4.98 6.12 -6.27
N TRP A 167 -5.18 5.11 -5.44
CA TRP A 167 -5.46 5.24 -4.03
C TRP A 167 -4.17 5.06 -3.24
N VAL A 168 -3.93 5.97 -2.29
CA VAL A 168 -2.83 5.87 -1.32
C VAL A 168 -3.44 6.03 0.07
N PHE A 169 -3.05 5.19 1.00
CA PHE A 169 -3.59 5.24 2.35
C PHE A 169 -2.62 4.71 3.40
N PHE A 170 -2.94 5.08 4.63
CA PHE A 170 -2.31 4.58 5.85
C PHE A 170 -3.34 4.52 6.98
N LYS A 171 -3.02 3.81 8.08
CA LYS A 171 -3.78 3.84 9.34
C LYS A 171 -3.09 4.79 10.30
N ASP A 172 -3.86 5.59 11.06
CA ASP A 172 -3.32 6.17 12.28
C ASP A 172 -3.48 5.17 13.45
N TYR A 173 -2.64 5.29 14.49
CA TYR A 173 -2.67 4.37 15.63
C TYR A 173 -2.80 5.09 16.97
N GLN A 174 -3.01 6.41 16.96
CA GLN A 174 -3.18 7.18 18.18
C GLN A 174 -4.53 6.89 18.84
N ASN A 175 -4.53 6.73 20.15
CA ASN A 175 -5.76 6.65 20.95
C ASN A 175 -6.70 5.46 20.64
N TRP A 176 -6.17 4.28 20.28
CA TRP A 176 -6.99 3.11 19.97
C TRP A 176 -8.07 3.42 18.94
N ASN A 177 -7.69 3.52 17.70
CA ASN A 177 -8.60 3.79 16.59
C ASN A 177 -8.45 2.76 15.44
N ASN A 178 -9.35 2.87 14.49
CA ASN A 178 -9.38 2.07 13.26
C ASN A 178 -9.50 2.98 12.02
N ASN A 179 -8.91 4.16 12.06
CA ASN A 179 -8.99 5.16 11.00
C ASN A 179 -8.07 4.80 9.84
N PHE A 180 -8.66 4.63 8.66
CA PHE A 180 -7.94 4.68 7.39
C PHE A 180 -8.02 6.09 6.83
N HIS A 181 -6.88 6.68 6.52
CA HIS A 181 -6.74 7.94 5.81
C HIS A 181 -6.44 7.63 4.35
N THR A 182 -7.37 7.91 3.46
CA THR A 182 -7.28 7.55 2.03
C THR A 182 -7.20 8.80 1.16
N TYR A 183 -6.22 8.82 0.27
CA TYR A 183 -5.99 9.89 -0.70
C TYR A 183 -6.22 9.38 -2.11
N LEU A 184 -6.90 10.17 -2.94
CA LEU A 184 -7.00 9.91 -4.37
C LEU A 184 -5.94 10.74 -5.12
N ILE A 185 -5.16 10.07 -5.94
CA ILE A 185 -4.14 10.68 -6.77
C ILE A 185 -4.64 10.70 -8.22
N THR A 186 -4.74 11.88 -8.78
CA THR A 186 -5.26 12.11 -10.14
C THR A 186 -4.29 12.98 -10.94
N PRO A 187 -4.55 13.27 -12.22
CA PRO A 187 -3.79 14.26 -12.97
C PRO A 187 -3.73 15.64 -12.30
N ASN A 188 -4.74 15.96 -11.47
CA ASN A 188 -4.79 17.23 -10.74
C ASN A 188 -3.95 17.24 -9.45
N GLY A 189 -3.34 16.10 -9.09
CA GLY A 189 -2.49 15.96 -7.90
C GLY A 189 -3.11 15.09 -6.82
N VAL A 190 -2.67 15.33 -5.58
CA VAL A 190 -3.07 14.62 -4.37
C VAL A 190 -4.34 15.27 -3.80
N SER A 191 -5.41 14.49 -3.59
CA SER A 191 -6.67 14.99 -2.99
C SER A 191 -6.49 15.32 -1.50
N ALA A 192 -7.47 15.99 -0.90
CA ALA A 192 -7.67 15.89 0.54
C ALA A 192 -8.03 14.44 0.90
N PRO A 193 -7.63 13.94 2.08
CA PRO A 193 -7.98 12.61 2.52
C PRO A 193 -9.47 12.52 2.88
N PHE A 194 -10.05 11.35 2.68
CA PHE A 194 -11.21 10.96 3.44
C PHE A 194 -10.81 9.92 4.50
N VAL A 195 -11.53 9.91 5.62
CA VAL A 195 -11.26 9.02 6.74
C VAL A 195 -12.37 8.00 6.84
N GLN A 196 -12.00 6.72 6.86
CA GLN A 196 -12.93 5.62 7.08
C GLN A 196 -12.56 4.87 8.35
N ASN A 197 -13.54 4.72 9.26
CA ASN A 197 -13.40 3.93 10.47
C ASN A 197 -13.89 2.52 10.20
N ILE A 198 -12.99 1.55 10.08
CA ILE A 198 -13.34 0.15 9.79
C ILE A 198 -12.29 -0.80 10.33
N GLY A 199 -12.70 -2.01 10.70
CA GLY A 199 -11.87 -3.02 11.33
C GLY A 199 -11.72 -2.79 12.82
N PHE A 200 -10.80 -3.52 13.44
CA PHE A 200 -10.57 -3.43 14.88
C PHE A 200 -9.65 -2.26 15.22
N ALA A 201 -10.00 -1.58 16.30
CA ALA A 201 -9.17 -0.51 16.83
C ALA A 201 -7.85 -1.08 17.37
N THR A 202 -6.75 -0.43 17.05
CA THR A 202 -5.42 -0.79 17.53
C THR A 202 -4.65 0.45 17.99
N ASN A 203 -3.61 0.27 18.77
CA ASN A 203 -2.68 1.33 19.14
C ASN A 203 -1.23 0.92 18.87
N THR A 204 -1.01 0.00 17.96
CA THR A 204 0.34 -0.37 17.52
C THR A 204 0.71 0.33 16.22
N ASN A 205 1.95 0.80 16.14
CA ASN A 205 2.54 1.39 14.94
C ASN A 205 3.08 0.34 13.96
N PHE A 206 3.35 -0.87 14.44
CA PHE A 206 3.83 -1.98 13.61
C PHE A 206 2.63 -2.68 12.96
N ILE A 207 2.34 -2.27 11.74
CA ILE A 207 1.31 -2.84 10.88
C ILE A 207 1.95 -3.12 9.54
N HIS A 208 1.79 -4.31 9.02
CA HIS A 208 2.15 -4.63 7.64
C HIS A 208 0.90 -4.98 6.84
N SER A 209 0.89 -4.64 5.56
CA SER A 209 -0.30 -4.80 4.73
C SER A 209 0.03 -5.02 3.26
N THR A 210 -0.89 -5.65 2.55
CA THR A 210 -0.75 -5.87 1.12
C THR A 210 -2.12 -6.00 0.44
N PHE A 211 -2.15 -5.79 -0.88
CA PHE A 211 -3.32 -6.08 -1.71
C PHE A 211 -3.22 -7.43 -2.40
N SER A 212 -4.38 -8.06 -2.63
CA SER A 212 -4.48 -9.15 -3.58
C SER A 212 -4.05 -8.71 -4.99
N LYS A 213 -3.66 -9.66 -5.84
CA LYS A 213 -3.16 -9.39 -7.20
C LYS A 213 -4.13 -8.57 -8.06
N ASP A 214 -5.43 -8.70 -7.83
CA ASP A 214 -6.48 -7.95 -8.53
C ASP A 214 -6.85 -6.62 -7.84
N GLY A 215 -6.29 -6.36 -6.66
CA GLY A 215 -6.56 -5.18 -5.86
C GLY A 215 -7.94 -5.16 -5.19
N SER A 216 -8.69 -6.26 -5.19
CA SER A 216 -10.04 -6.33 -4.61
C SER A 216 -10.06 -6.65 -3.12
N LYS A 217 -8.95 -7.13 -2.56
CA LYS A 217 -8.81 -7.44 -1.14
C LYS A 217 -7.55 -6.78 -0.56
N TYR A 218 -7.66 -6.43 0.70
CA TYR A 218 -6.56 -5.88 1.49
C TYR A 218 -6.36 -6.73 2.73
N LEU A 219 -5.14 -7.16 2.98
CA LEU A 219 -4.72 -7.91 4.14
C LEU A 219 -3.89 -7.01 5.04
N SER A 220 -4.18 -7.00 6.33
CA SER A 220 -3.46 -6.26 7.35
C SER A 220 -3.13 -7.16 8.52
N VAL A 221 -1.90 -7.12 8.97
CA VAL A 221 -1.42 -7.81 10.17
C VAL A 221 -0.72 -6.83 11.10
N ASN A 222 -0.69 -7.11 12.39
CA ASN A 222 0.05 -6.30 13.32
C ASN A 222 0.87 -7.13 14.32
N TYR A 223 1.84 -6.48 14.96
CA TYR A 223 2.74 -7.09 15.94
C TYR A 223 2.00 -7.76 17.12
N LYS A 224 0.80 -7.31 17.46
CA LYS A 224 0.01 -7.87 18.55
C LYS A 224 -0.82 -9.09 18.16
N GLY A 225 -0.75 -9.54 16.92
CA GLY A 225 -1.39 -10.78 16.47
C GLY A 225 -2.69 -10.60 15.72
N LEU A 226 -3.12 -9.36 15.44
CA LEU A 226 -4.30 -9.12 14.62
C LEU A 226 -4.02 -9.51 13.17
N ILE A 227 -4.96 -10.26 12.58
CA ILE A 227 -5.03 -10.55 11.15
C ILE A 227 -6.43 -10.18 10.66
N GLU A 228 -6.49 -9.24 9.72
CA GLU A 228 -7.74 -8.77 9.10
C GLU A 228 -7.65 -8.78 7.58
N VAL A 229 -8.73 -9.23 6.95
CA VAL A 229 -8.93 -9.12 5.50
C VAL A 229 -10.15 -8.26 5.24
N TYR A 230 -10.03 -7.33 4.30
CA TYR A 230 -11.08 -6.42 3.87
C TYR A 230 -11.36 -6.62 2.38
N ASP A 231 -12.60 -6.44 1.98
CA ASP A 231 -12.89 -6.16 0.58
C ASP A 231 -12.58 -4.68 0.30
N PHE A 232 -12.03 -4.41 -0.88
CA PHE A 232 -11.69 -3.06 -1.32
C PHE A 232 -12.32 -2.75 -2.67
N ASP A 233 -13.08 -1.66 -2.72
CA ASP A 233 -13.64 -1.16 -3.97
C ASP A 233 -12.68 -0.16 -4.61
N ARG A 234 -12.01 -0.58 -5.66
CA ARG A 234 -11.07 0.25 -6.41
C ARG A 234 -11.71 1.45 -7.12
N CYS A 235 -13.05 1.48 -7.30
CA CYS A 235 -13.75 2.62 -7.85
C CYS A 235 -14.01 3.72 -6.81
N THR A 236 -14.33 3.34 -5.59
CA THR A 236 -14.70 4.29 -4.54
C THR A 236 -13.61 4.53 -3.51
N GLY A 237 -12.61 3.66 -3.43
CA GLY A 237 -11.57 3.68 -2.41
C GLY A 237 -12.04 3.23 -1.04
N LEU A 238 -13.19 2.54 -0.96
CA LEU A 238 -13.78 2.12 0.29
C LEU A 238 -13.41 0.67 0.64
N PHE A 239 -13.10 0.47 1.91
CA PHE A 239 -12.99 -0.83 2.54
C PHE A 239 -14.36 -1.28 3.02
N THR A 240 -14.67 -2.57 2.86
CA THR A 240 -15.93 -3.19 3.31
C THR A 240 -15.67 -4.61 3.80
N ASN A 241 -16.68 -5.27 4.36
CA ASN A 241 -16.69 -6.70 4.69
C ASN A 241 -15.43 -7.17 5.43
N VAL A 242 -15.07 -6.48 6.54
CA VAL A 242 -13.90 -6.88 7.32
C VAL A 242 -14.10 -8.27 7.94
N THR A 243 -13.13 -9.15 7.69
CA THR A 243 -13.05 -10.47 8.33
C THR A 243 -11.83 -10.47 9.26
N GLN A 244 -12.05 -10.59 10.56
CA GLN A 244 -11.00 -10.85 11.53
C GLN A 244 -10.69 -12.35 11.52
N ILE A 245 -9.48 -12.70 11.12
CA ILE A 245 -9.00 -14.08 11.12
C ILE A 245 -8.45 -14.45 12.49
N GLU A 246 -7.59 -13.58 13.04
CA GLU A 246 -7.07 -13.69 14.40
C GLU A 246 -7.19 -12.34 15.13
N PRO A 247 -7.61 -12.32 16.41
CA PRO A 247 -7.66 -11.10 17.21
C PRO A 247 -6.30 -10.76 17.81
N GLU A 248 -6.11 -9.49 18.23
CA GLU A 248 -4.95 -9.12 19.06
C GLU A 248 -4.87 -10.01 20.30
N GLN A 249 -3.65 -10.41 20.67
CA GLN A 249 -3.37 -11.25 21.82
C GLN A 249 -3.07 -10.39 23.05
N PRO A 250 -3.25 -10.93 24.28
CA PRO A 250 -2.88 -10.26 25.50
C PRO A 250 -1.37 -9.94 25.56
N PRO A 251 -0.97 -8.90 26.30
CA PRO A 251 0.45 -8.61 26.54
C PRO A 251 1.22 -9.84 27.06
N GLY A 252 2.39 -10.09 26.48
CA GLY A 252 3.24 -11.25 26.80
C GLY A 252 2.96 -12.51 26.01
N SER A 253 1.93 -12.52 25.14
CA SER A 253 1.60 -13.65 24.23
C SER A 253 1.45 -13.19 22.77
N PHE A 254 2.08 -12.08 22.42
CA PHE A 254 2.02 -11.56 21.04
C PHE A 254 2.73 -12.53 20.10
N PRO A 255 2.09 -12.98 19.02
CA PRO A 255 2.73 -13.78 17.99
C PRO A 255 3.73 -12.98 17.17
N ALA A 256 3.77 -11.66 17.36
CA ALA A 256 4.66 -10.73 16.67
C ALA A 256 4.57 -10.87 15.14
N TYR A 257 3.35 -10.78 14.57
CA TYR A 257 3.18 -10.81 13.12
C TYR A 257 3.88 -9.63 12.48
N PHE A 258 4.72 -9.93 11.48
CA PHE A 258 5.67 -8.99 10.92
C PHE A 258 5.43 -8.71 9.43
N GLY A 259 5.14 -9.72 8.63
CA GLY A 259 4.86 -9.60 7.21
C GLY A 259 3.64 -10.40 6.77
N CYS A 260 3.03 -10.01 5.66
CA CYS A 260 1.93 -10.75 5.08
C CYS A 260 1.91 -10.61 3.56
N GLU A 261 1.39 -11.64 2.87
CA GLU A 261 1.24 -11.63 1.43
C GLU A 261 0.12 -12.55 0.97
N PHE A 262 -0.51 -12.22 -0.16
CA PHE A 262 -1.48 -13.09 -0.84
C PHE A 262 -0.79 -14.01 -1.83
N SER A 263 -1.31 -15.21 -2.00
CA SER A 263 -1.06 -16.01 -3.19
C SER A 263 -1.64 -15.32 -4.43
N SER A 264 -1.19 -15.73 -5.63
CA SER A 264 -1.60 -15.09 -6.87
C SER A 264 -3.10 -15.21 -7.17
N SER A 265 -3.71 -16.32 -6.79
CA SER A 265 -5.16 -16.51 -6.88
C SER A 265 -5.96 -15.71 -5.85
N GLY A 266 -5.30 -15.18 -4.81
CA GLY A 266 -5.97 -14.56 -3.67
C GLY A 266 -6.66 -15.56 -2.73
N ARG A 267 -6.48 -16.86 -2.93
CA ARG A 267 -7.07 -17.90 -2.08
C ARG A 267 -6.31 -18.03 -0.76
N TYR A 268 -4.99 -18.13 -0.82
CA TYR A 268 -4.17 -18.29 0.38
C TYR A 268 -3.55 -16.95 0.78
N ILE A 269 -3.44 -16.76 2.08
CA ILE A 269 -2.60 -15.72 2.67
C ILE A 269 -1.49 -16.36 3.47
N TYR A 270 -0.33 -15.72 3.45
CA TYR A 270 0.84 -16.09 4.22
C TYR A 270 1.16 -14.98 5.19
N VAL A 271 1.44 -15.33 6.44
CA VAL A 271 1.78 -14.38 7.49
C VAL A 271 3.07 -14.85 8.16
N SER A 272 4.07 -13.97 8.23
CA SER A 272 5.31 -14.23 8.98
C SER A 272 5.22 -13.65 10.38
N SER A 273 5.89 -14.27 11.31
CA SER A 273 6.08 -13.79 12.68
C SER A 273 7.56 -13.70 13.04
N ASN A 274 7.86 -12.83 14.01
CA ASN A 274 9.20 -12.64 14.54
C ASN A 274 9.12 -12.19 15.99
N ASN A 275 9.52 -13.06 16.91
CA ASN A 275 9.55 -12.77 18.35
C ASN A 275 10.98 -12.81 18.95
N ASP A 276 12.00 -12.53 18.15
CA ASP A 276 13.43 -12.54 18.49
C ASP A 276 14.04 -13.92 18.81
N VAL A 277 13.24 -14.94 19.05
CA VAL A 277 13.71 -16.30 19.39
C VAL A 277 13.32 -17.29 18.30
N GLU A 278 12.14 -17.11 17.76
CA GLU A 278 11.53 -17.97 16.75
C GLU A 278 10.78 -17.17 15.71
N SER A 279 10.67 -17.71 14.52
CA SER A 279 9.93 -17.13 13.42
C SER A 279 9.09 -18.19 12.73
N LEU A 280 7.90 -17.82 12.32
CA LEU A 280 6.97 -18.71 11.66
C LEU A 280 6.56 -18.10 10.31
N ILE A 281 6.20 -18.98 9.37
CA ILE A 281 5.30 -18.62 8.29
C ILE A 281 4.07 -19.50 8.44
N VAL A 282 2.90 -18.88 8.55
CA VAL A 282 1.62 -19.57 8.58
C VAL A 282 0.82 -19.26 7.33
N GLN A 283 0.03 -20.23 6.85
CA GLN A 283 -0.88 -20.11 5.72
C GLN A 283 -2.32 -20.20 6.23
N PHE A 284 -3.22 -19.41 5.63
CA PHE A 284 -4.66 -19.56 5.81
C PHE A 284 -5.35 -19.69 4.45
N ASP A 285 -6.41 -20.49 4.36
CA ASP A 285 -7.26 -20.63 3.18
C ASP A 285 -8.50 -19.72 3.32
N LEU A 286 -8.56 -18.63 2.56
CA LEU A 286 -9.68 -17.69 2.59
C LEU A 286 -10.99 -18.27 2.04
N TRP A 287 -10.93 -19.41 1.36
CA TRP A 287 -12.11 -20.13 0.88
C TRP A 287 -12.61 -21.21 1.84
N ALA A 288 -11.90 -21.44 2.94
CA ALA A 288 -12.34 -22.37 3.97
C ALA A 288 -13.61 -21.87 4.66
N PRO A 289 -14.53 -22.76 5.03
CA PRO A 289 -15.73 -22.40 5.80
C PRO A 289 -15.44 -21.69 7.13
N ASN A 290 -14.29 -22.00 7.72
CA ASN A 290 -13.72 -21.32 8.88
C ASN A 290 -12.25 -21.03 8.59
N ILE A 291 -11.96 -19.78 8.26
CA ILE A 291 -10.63 -19.36 7.83
C ILE A 291 -9.60 -19.53 8.96
N SER A 292 -9.93 -19.15 10.20
CA SER A 292 -9.01 -19.28 11.34
C SER A 292 -8.63 -20.74 11.60
N SER A 293 -9.56 -21.68 11.41
CA SER A 293 -9.30 -23.13 11.58
C SER A 293 -8.50 -23.75 10.44
N SER A 294 -8.31 -23.05 9.32
CA SER A 294 -7.48 -23.49 8.19
C SER A 294 -5.99 -23.19 8.37
N LYS A 295 -5.61 -22.61 9.51
CA LYS A 295 -4.21 -22.27 9.81
C LYS A 295 -3.30 -23.48 9.66
N ASP A 296 -2.28 -23.35 8.80
CA ASP A 296 -1.22 -24.33 8.62
C ASP A 296 0.15 -23.67 8.81
N THR A 297 1.05 -24.35 9.51
CA THR A 297 2.40 -23.85 9.73
C THR A 297 3.31 -24.34 8.62
N ILE A 298 3.72 -23.46 7.73
CA ILE A 298 4.59 -23.77 6.57
C ILE A 298 6.02 -23.97 7.01
N VAL A 299 6.51 -23.13 7.92
CA VAL A 299 7.85 -23.22 8.46
C VAL A 299 7.91 -22.70 9.89
N TYR A 300 8.74 -23.35 10.68
CA TYR A 300 9.12 -22.94 12.03
C TYR A 300 10.64 -22.80 12.05
N LEU A 301 11.16 -21.63 12.32
CA LEU A 301 12.58 -21.32 12.40
C LEU A 301 12.92 -20.92 13.84
N THR A 302 13.98 -21.49 14.36
CA THR A 302 14.60 -21.02 15.60
C THR A 302 15.91 -20.31 15.27
N ILE A 303 16.30 -19.34 16.09
CA ILE A 303 17.58 -18.66 15.91
C ILE A 303 18.69 -19.67 15.51
N PRO A 304 19.63 -19.29 14.64
CA PRO A 304 20.05 -17.94 14.21
C PRO A 304 19.19 -17.21 13.18
N PRO A 305 18.38 -17.86 12.29
CA PRO A 305 17.54 -17.09 11.37
C PRO A 305 16.38 -16.43 12.10
N THR A 306 16.20 -15.15 11.88
CA THR A 306 15.05 -14.38 12.36
C THR A 306 14.31 -13.78 11.18
N GLY A 307 13.02 -14.08 11.05
CA GLY A 307 12.23 -13.79 9.88
C GLY A 307 11.84 -12.31 9.73
N GLY A 308 11.72 -11.86 8.51
CA GLY A 308 11.29 -10.53 8.10
C GLY A 308 9.99 -10.54 7.31
N LEU A 309 9.97 -9.76 6.24
CA LEU A 309 8.80 -9.58 5.39
C LEU A 309 8.62 -10.70 4.36
N LEU A 310 7.38 -10.83 3.92
CA LEU A 310 6.96 -11.61 2.76
C LEU A 310 6.63 -10.66 1.61
N LYS A 311 7.03 -11.00 0.40
CA LYS A 311 6.68 -10.23 -0.81
C LYS A 311 6.52 -11.13 -2.01
N ARG A 312 5.38 -11.01 -2.70
CA ARG A 312 5.14 -11.68 -3.97
C ARG A 312 5.92 -10.99 -5.08
N GLY A 313 6.71 -11.77 -5.80
CA GLY A 313 7.44 -11.32 -6.98
C GLY A 313 6.58 -11.23 -8.24
N PRO A 314 7.10 -10.57 -9.29
CA PRO A 314 6.47 -10.59 -10.61
C PRO A 314 6.33 -11.98 -11.23
N ASP A 315 7.10 -12.95 -10.74
CA ASP A 315 7.05 -14.39 -11.11
C ASP A 315 6.02 -15.20 -10.30
N ASP A 316 5.16 -14.50 -9.52
CA ASP A 316 4.13 -15.08 -8.67
C ASP A 316 4.62 -15.92 -7.50
N LYS A 317 5.90 -16.05 -7.29
CA LYS A 317 6.48 -16.65 -6.07
C LYS A 317 6.45 -15.65 -4.92
N ILE A 318 6.51 -16.17 -3.68
CA ILE A 318 6.65 -15.33 -2.50
C ILE A 318 8.05 -15.47 -1.93
N TYR A 319 8.72 -14.35 -1.79
CA TYR A 319 10.07 -14.24 -1.22
C TYR A 319 9.96 -13.86 0.25
N PHE A 320 10.83 -14.42 1.07
CA PHE A 320 10.89 -14.22 2.51
C PHE A 320 12.30 -13.84 2.93
N SER A 321 12.44 -12.71 3.61
CA SER A 321 13.70 -12.19 4.12
C SER A 321 13.99 -12.72 5.53
N CYS A 322 15.26 -12.88 5.85
CA CYS A 322 15.73 -13.22 7.20
C CYS A 322 17.00 -12.45 7.52
N VAL A 323 17.26 -12.28 8.82
CA VAL A 323 18.50 -11.74 9.35
C VAL A 323 19.14 -12.72 10.32
N TYR A 324 20.41 -12.48 10.65
CA TYR A 324 21.13 -13.25 11.64
C TYR A 324 20.84 -12.76 13.06
N ASN A 325 20.60 -13.68 13.97
CA ASN A 325 20.46 -13.44 15.41
C ASN A 325 21.42 -14.37 16.16
N ASP A 326 22.33 -13.83 16.93
CA ASP A 326 23.35 -14.60 17.66
C ASP A 326 22.82 -15.38 18.87
N GLY A 327 21.55 -15.13 19.26
CA GLY A 327 20.93 -15.77 20.41
C GLY A 327 21.48 -15.33 21.78
N VAL A 328 22.36 -14.34 21.81
CA VAL A 328 23.01 -13.83 23.01
C VAL A 328 22.54 -12.42 23.35
N ASN A 329 22.50 -11.57 22.34
CA ASN A 329 22.07 -10.19 22.49
C ASN A 329 20.54 -10.09 22.35
N VAL A 330 19.93 -9.30 23.23
CA VAL A 330 18.58 -8.80 22.98
C VAL A 330 18.70 -7.72 21.91
N TYR A 331 17.69 -7.60 21.05
CA TYR A 331 17.69 -6.57 20.00
C TYR A 331 18.27 -5.21 20.51
N PRO A 332 19.21 -4.58 19.76
CA PRO A 332 19.74 -5.01 18.47
C PRO A 332 20.80 -6.12 18.60
N TYR A 333 20.52 -7.29 18.01
CA TYR A 333 21.52 -8.33 17.80
C TYR A 333 22.29 -8.06 16.50
N PRO A 334 23.41 -8.80 16.19
CA PRO A 334 24.23 -8.52 15.00
C PRO A 334 23.54 -8.93 13.70
N GLU A 335 22.37 -8.35 13.42
CA GLU A 335 21.54 -8.59 12.26
C GLU A 335 22.21 -8.31 10.91
N THR A 336 23.27 -7.49 10.95
CA THR A 336 24.12 -7.16 9.79
C THR A 336 25.31 -8.13 9.63
N ALA A 337 25.40 -9.17 10.46
CA ALA A 337 26.46 -10.16 10.31
C ALA A 337 26.21 -11.02 9.08
N THR A 338 27.16 -11.03 8.16
CA THR A 338 27.12 -11.83 6.94
C THR A 338 26.93 -13.31 7.26
N SER A 339 25.84 -13.88 6.76
CA SER A 339 25.47 -15.27 7.00
C SER A 339 24.65 -15.82 5.84
N ILE A 340 24.45 -17.13 5.83
CA ILE A 340 23.56 -17.75 4.83
C ILE A 340 22.11 -17.21 4.91
N TYR A 341 21.70 -16.66 6.05
CA TYR A 341 20.33 -16.20 6.30
C TYR A 341 20.03 -14.87 5.62
N ASN A 342 21.01 -13.95 5.58
CA ASN A 342 20.87 -12.66 4.92
C ASN A 342 21.52 -12.60 3.53
N LEU A 343 22.42 -13.52 3.18
CA LEU A 343 22.93 -13.69 1.81
C LEU A 343 21.91 -14.37 0.86
N ASN A 344 20.81 -14.89 1.41
CA ASN A 344 19.81 -15.61 0.63
C ASN A 344 18.39 -15.26 1.07
N LEU A 345 17.46 -15.23 0.11
CA LEU A 345 16.03 -15.25 0.39
C LEU A 345 15.52 -16.69 0.45
N SER A 346 14.53 -16.93 1.31
CA SER A 346 13.71 -18.14 1.25
C SER A 346 12.57 -17.93 0.24
N VAL A 347 12.07 -19.00 -0.38
CA VAL A 347 11.08 -18.89 -1.45
C VAL A 347 9.94 -19.86 -1.24
N ILE A 348 8.70 -19.38 -1.32
CA ILE A 348 7.49 -20.18 -1.53
C ILE A 348 7.28 -20.25 -3.05
N ASN A 349 7.50 -21.41 -3.65
CA ASN A 349 7.52 -21.57 -5.11
C ASN A 349 6.13 -21.72 -5.72
N ASP A 350 5.20 -22.34 -5.00
CA ASP A 350 3.85 -22.65 -5.46
C ASP A 350 2.79 -22.08 -4.46
N PRO A 351 2.68 -20.73 -4.32
CA PRO A 351 1.86 -20.13 -3.24
C PRO A 351 0.36 -20.45 -3.33
N ASP A 352 -0.13 -20.88 -4.48
CA ASP A 352 -1.52 -21.27 -4.68
C ASP A 352 -1.82 -22.72 -4.25
N SER A 353 -0.85 -23.38 -3.62
CA SER A 353 -0.98 -24.76 -3.10
C SER A 353 -1.07 -24.78 -1.57
N ALA A 354 -1.83 -25.75 -1.03
CA ALA A 354 -2.04 -25.91 0.39
C ALA A 354 -0.86 -26.53 1.11
N GLY A 355 -0.55 -26.06 2.30
CA GLY A 355 0.41 -26.64 3.23
C GLY A 355 1.77 -26.88 2.61
N ALA A 356 2.36 -28.03 2.84
CA ALA A 356 3.68 -28.38 2.30
C ALA A 356 3.77 -28.36 0.77
N SER A 357 2.63 -28.48 0.07
CA SER A 357 2.58 -28.38 -1.40
C SER A 357 2.88 -26.98 -1.93
N CYS A 358 2.89 -25.95 -1.08
CA CYS A 358 3.35 -24.60 -1.46
C CYS A 358 4.83 -24.55 -1.78
N ASN A 359 5.57 -25.65 -1.53
CA ASN A 359 6.98 -25.84 -1.91
C ASN A 359 7.89 -24.74 -1.37
N PHE A 360 7.85 -24.54 -0.04
CA PHE A 360 8.77 -23.63 0.64
C PHE A 360 10.20 -24.16 0.62
N THR A 361 11.13 -23.35 0.14
CA THR A 361 12.56 -23.67 0.09
C THR A 361 13.35 -22.63 0.90
N PRO A 362 13.89 -23.00 2.07
CA PRO A 362 14.59 -22.06 2.93
C PRO A 362 15.95 -21.66 2.34
N PHE A 363 16.27 -20.36 2.41
CA PHE A 363 17.57 -19.78 2.02
C PHE A 363 18.08 -20.21 0.65
N SER A 364 17.18 -20.42 -0.29
CA SER A 364 17.46 -21.05 -1.58
C SER A 364 17.83 -20.07 -2.69
N PHE A 365 17.48 -18.79 -2.55
CA PHE A 365 17.75 -17.78 -3.57
C PHE A 365 18.92 -16.89 -3.13
N ASN A 366 20.12 -17.14 -3.70
CA ASN A 366 21.33 -16.39 -3.38
C ASN A 366 21.32 -15.00 -3.98
N LEU A 367 21.70 -13.98 -3.20
CA LEU A 367 21.69 -12.56 -3.55
C LEU A 367 22.99 -12.05 -4.19
N GLY A 368 23.86 -12.95 -4.64
CA GLY A 368 25.11 -12.61 -5.35
C GLY A 368 26.18 -11.99 -4.46
N GLY A 369 26.11 -12.19 -3.17
CA GLY A 369 27.03 -11.62 -2.17
C GLY A 369 26.53 -10.34 -1.51
N ASN A 370 25.37 -9.83 -1.94
CA ASN A 370 24.67 -8.75 -1.25
C ASN A 370 23.77 -9.30 -0.14
N GLU A 371 23.32 -8.45 0.76
CA GLU A 371 22.59 -8.88 1.96
C GLU A 371 21.17 -8.31 2.03
N THR A 372 20.21 -9.17 2.37
CA THR A 372 18.90 -8.71 2.79
C THR A 372 18.89 -8.43 4.28
N TYR A 373 17.98 -7.53 4.68
CA TYR A 373 17.62 -7.35 6.10
C TYR A 373 16.14 -7.73 6.30
N TRP A 374 15.46 -7.05 7.17
CA TRP A 374 14.05 -7.32 7.51
C TRP A 374 13.10 -7.02 6.37
N GLY A 375 13.36 -5.88 5.65
CA GLY A 375 12.45 -5.31 4.67
C GLY A 375 12.61 -5.89 3.28
N LEU A 376 11.52 -5.86 2.52
CA LEU A 376 11.45 -6.09 1.08
C LEU A 376 10.74 -4.88 0.43
N PRO A 377 10.86 -4.65 -0.89
CA PRO A 377 10.34 -3.46 -1.53
C PRO A 377 8.82 -3.30 -1.37
N ASN A 378 8.38 -2.14 -0.92
CA ASN A 378 6.96 -1.78 -0.86
C ASN A 378 6.47 -1.26 -2.23
N ASN A 379 6.55 -2.11 -3.24
CA ASN A 379 6.07 -1.79 -4.57
C ASN A 379 4.59 -2.21 -4.70
N PRO A 380 3.67 -1.30 -5.09
CA PRO A 380 2.31 -1.70 -5.47
C PRO A 380 2.32 -2.43 -6.81
N ASP A 381 1.22 -3.08 -7.16
CA ASP A 381 1.06 -3.60 -8.51
C ASP A 381 0.83 -2.45 -9.51
N TYR A 382 1.92 -1.98 -10.12
CA TYR A 382 1.87 -0.88 -11.10
C TYR A 382 1.14 -1.26 -12.38
N ASP A 383 1.04 -2.55 -12.67
CA ASP A 383 0.50 -3.08 -13.92
C ASP A 383 -0.97 -3.48 -13.81
N LEU A 384 -1.57 -3.25 -12.63
CA LEU A 384 -2.98 -3.52 -12.40
C LEU A 384 -3.87 -2.77 -13.40
N SER A 385 -4.72 -3.50 -14.11
CA SER A 385 -5.57 -2.97 -15.17
C SER A 385 -6.78 -2.20 -14.65
N ALA A 386 -7.46 -1.48 -15.53
CA ALA A 386 -8.80 -0.96 -15.28
C ALA A 386 -9.78 -2.09 -14.97
N LEU A 387 -10.81 -1.79 -14.18
CA LEU A 387 -11.95 -2.68 -13.93
C LEU A 387 -12.94 -2.54 -15.10
N ALA A 388 -12.67 -3.26 -16.17
CA ALA A 388 -13.47 -3.20 -17.39
C ALA A 388 -14.98 -3.38 -17.12
N GLY A 389 -15.78 -2.46 -17.62
CA GLY A 389 -17.24 -2.46 -17.45
C GLY A 389 -17.73 -2.03 -16.07
N SER A 390 -16.84 -1.61 -15.15
CA SER A 390 -17.23 -1.04 -13.85
C SER A 390 -17.75 0.40 -13.99
N PRO A 391 -18.45 0.94 -12.99
CA PRO A 391 -18.90 2.34 -13.00
C PRO A 391 -17.77 3.37 -13.12
N CYS A 392 -16.55 3.01 -12.78
CA CYS A 392 -15.38 3.88 -12.88
C CYS A 392 -14.48 3.60 -14.10
N ASP A 393 -14.85 2.67 -14.95
CA ASP A 393 -14.19 2.43 -16.23
C ASP A 393 -14.58 3.54 -17.23
N THR A 394 -14.07 4.74 -16.94
CA THR A 394 -14.38 5.96 -17.70
C THR A 394 -13.30 6.34 -18.71
N LEU A 395 -12.19 5.61 -18.72
CA LEU A 395 -11.08 5.82 -19.64
C LEU A 395 -11.27 4.90 -20.85
N VAL A 396 -11.96 5.39 -21.86
CA VAL A 396 -12.10 4.66 -23.14
C VAL A 396 -10.74 4.56 -23.82
N SER A 397 -10.45 3.40 -24.41
CA SER A 397 -9.20 3.12 -25.14
C SER A 397 -8.86 4.21 -26.18
N LEU A 398 -7.58 4.47 -26.31
CA LEU A 398 -6.95 5.41 -27.26
C LEU A 398 -7.63 5.37 -28.65
N GLY A 399 -8.38 6.40 -28.97
CA GLY A 399 -9.03 6.57 -30.28
C GLY A 399 -10.09 7.66 -30.34
N GLU A 400 -10.62 8.11 -29.19
CA GLU A 400 -11.60 9.19 -29.16
C GLU A 400 -11.02 10.45 -28.51
N ALA A 401 -11.40 11.61 -29.09
CA ALA A 401 -11.03 12.93 -28.59
C ALA A 401 -11.38 13.06 -27.10
N PRO A 402 -10.68 13.90 -26.31
CA PRO A 402 -10.88 14.03 -24.89
C PRO A 402 -12.34 14.36 -24.60
N GLN A 403 -13.09 13.36 -24.16
CA GLN A 403 -14.43 13.61 -23.63
C GLN A 403 -14.28 14.46 -22.37
N ILE A 404 -15.02 15.54 -22.30
CA ILE A 404 -15.15 16.38 -21.11
C ILE A 404 -15.60 15.46 -19.99
N GLN A 405 -14.72 15.16 -19.05
CA GLN A 405 -15.05 14.31 -17.89
C GLN A 405 -16.27 14.91 -17.18
N GLN A 406 -17.38 14.19 -17.22
CA GLN A 406 -18.59 14.60 -16.52
C GLN A 406 -18.37 14.43 -15.00
N ALA A 407 -18.89 15.36 -14.25
CA ALA A 407 -18.91 15.24 -12.79
C ALA A 407 -19.72 14.02 -12.36
N THR A 408 -19.24 13.29 -11.37
CA THR A 408 -19.90 12.10 -10.83
C THR A 408 -20.20 12.26 -9.35
N LEU A 409 -21.27 11.61 -8.89
CA LEU A 409 -21.67 11.55 -7.50
C LEU A 409 -21.93 10.09 -7.11
N ASN A 410 -21.16 9.58 -6.16
CA ASN A 410 -21.34 8.27 -5.56
C ASN A 410 -21.81 8.43 -4.12
N VAL A 411 -22.82 7.67 -3.74
CA VAL A 411 -23.38 7.68 -2.39
C VAL A 411 -23.56 6.25 -1.93
N PHE A 412 -22.99 5.95 -0.76
CA PHE A 412 -23.06 4.64 -0.12
C PHE A 412 -23.54 4.81 1.32
N TYR A 413 -24.45 3.95 1.79
CA TYR A 413 -24.88 3.87 3.19
C TYR A 413 -24.31 2.63 3.86
N HIS A 414 -23.74 2.80 5.04
CA HIS A 414 -23.24 1.71 5.86
C HIS A 414 -24.14 1.49 7.07
N THR A 415 -24.85 0.34 7.08
CA THR A 415 -25.89 0.02 8.06
C THR A 415 -25.34 -0.03 9.49
N ALA A 416 -24.22 -0.70 9.73
CA ALA A 416 -23.67 -0.86 11.08
C ALA A 416 -23.16 0.44 11.70
N TRP A 417 -22.84 1.45 10.89
CA TRP A 417 -22.39 2.76 11.38
C TRP A 417 -23.45 3.84 11.28
N GLU A 418 -24.56 3.52 10.69
CA GLU A 418 -25.63 4.48 10.40
C GLU A 418 -25.08 5.76 9.72
N LYS A 419 -24.14 5.58 8.76
CA LYS A 419 -23.49 6.67 8.05
C LYS A 419 -23.68 6.56 6.54
N ALA A 420 -23.89 7.72 5.91
CA ALA A 420 -23.82 7.89 4.47
C ALA A 420 -22.42 8.42 4.08
N PHE A 421 -21.78 7.78 3.11
CA PHE A 421 -20.53 8.22 2.49
C PHE A 421 -20.85 8.82 1.13
N ILE A 422 -20.50 10.09 0.94
CA ILE A 422 -20.85 10.89 -0.23
C ILE A 422 -19.54 11.31 -0.89
N ASN A 423 -19.29 10.84 -2.12
CA ASN A 423 -18.10 11.16 -2.89
C ASN A 423 -18.49 11.74 -4.24
N ALA A 424 -18.04 12.95 -4.54
CA ALA A 424 -18.22 13.57 -5.83
C ALA A 424 -16.85 13.86 -6.46
N SER A 425 -16.73 13.59 -7.76
CA SER A 425 -15.48 13.80 -8.51
C SER A 425 -15.72 14.56 -9.81
N ASN A 426 -14.65 15.12 -10.38
CA ASN A 426 -14.65 15.95 -11.59
C ASN A 426 -15.55 17.18 -11.49
N LEU A 427 -15.80 17.66 -10.28
CA LEU A 427 -16.57 18.87 -10.03
C LEU A 427 -15.82 20.11 -10.53
N LYS A 428 -16.55 21.02 -11.19
CA LYS A 428 -16.02 22.32 -11.61
C LYS A 428 -16.42 23.41 -10.62
N GLY A 429 -15.46 24.27 -10.30
CA GLY A 429 -15.65 25.34 -9.32
C GLY A 429 -14.90 25.07 -8.01
N LYS A 430 -15.08 25.95 -7.04
CA LYS A 430 -14.43 25.87 -5.72
C LYS A 430 -15.42 25.64 -4.57
N ASN A 431 -16.69 25.97 -4.78
CA ASN A 431 -17.72 25.93 -3.76
C ASN A 431 -19.01 25.33 -4.32
N GLY A 432 -19.86 24.84 -3.42
CA GLY A 432 -21.18 24.33 -3.74
C GLY A 432 -22.01 24.10 -2.48
N LYS A 433 -23.04 23.29 -2.61
CA LYS A 433 -23.92 22.86 -1.50
C LYS A 433 -24.23 21.39 -1.61
N LEU A 434 -24.25 20.71 -0.49
CA LEU A 434 -24.75 19.35 -0.32
C LEU A 434 -26.16 19.44 0.28
N PHE A 435 -27.08 18.67 -0.29
CA PHE A 435 -28.43 18.48 0.25
C PHE A 435 -28.73 16.98 0.35
N VAL A 436 -29.47 16.61 1.39
CA VAL A 436 -30.08 15.30 1.52
C VAL A 436 -31.56 15.47 1.80
N TYR A 437 -32.39 14.86 0.96
CA TYR A 437 -33.84 14.92 1.07
C TYR A 437 -34.43 13.54 1.40
N ASP A 438 -35.51 13.51 2.16
CA ASP A 438 -36.34 12.31 2.26
C ASP A 438 -37.30 12.17 1.05
N MET A 439 -38.06 11.10 1.02
CA MET A 439 -39.05 10.85 -0.07
C MET A 439 -40.20 11.84 -0.13
N GLN A 440 -40.44 12.61 0.92
CA GLN A 440 -41.43 13.69 0.94
C GLN A 440 -40.86 15.03 0.45
N GLY A 441 -39.58 15.06 0.09
CA GLY A 441 -38.87 16.26 -0.35
C GLY A 441 -38.43 17.18 0.80
N LYS A 442 -38.52 16.73 2.04
CA LYS A 442 -38.01 17.47 3.21
C LYS A 442 -36.50 17.40 3.27
N ILE A 443 -35.86 18.53 3.54
CA ILE A 443 -34.42 18.59 3.75
C ILE A 443 -34.07 17.93 5.08
N ILE A 444 -33.28 16.86 5.04
CA ILE A 444 -32.77 16.16 6.21
C ILE A 444 -31.38 16.70 6.61
N HIS A 445 -30.60 17.11 5.60
CA HIS A 445 -29.29 17.74 5.82
C HIS A 445 -28.99 18.74 4.70
N GLN A 446 -28.33 19.83 5.08
CA GLN A 446 -27.81 20.83 4.15
C GLN A 446 -26.54 21.43 4.71
N GLU A 447 -25.49 21.50 3.88
CA GLU A 447 -24.25 22.20 4.23
C GLU A 447 -23.58 22.82 3.00
N PRO A 448 -22.77 23.88 3.17
CA PRO A 448 -21.87 24.35 2.13
C PRO A 448 -20.75 23.33 1.92
N LEU A 449 -20.33 23.11 0.67
CA LEU A 449 -19.20 22.26 0.36
C LEU A 449 -18.06 23.09 -0.26
N ARG A 450 -16.84 22.66 -0.01
CA ARG A 450 -15.63 23.15 -0.67
C ARG A 450 -15.10 22.06 -1.58
N ILE A 451 -14.86 22.42 -2.83
CA ILE A 451 -14.29 21.52 -3.84
C ILE A 451 -12.79 21.72 -3.84
N GLN A 452 -12.04 20.63 -3.61
CA GLN A 452 -10.60 20.62 -3.68
C GLN A 452 -10.17 19.71 -4.84
N ASN A 453 -9.46 20.29 -5.80
CA ASN A 453 -8.97 19.57 -6.99
C ASN A 453 -10.06 18.79 -7.77
N GLY A 454 -11.29 19.32 -7.81
CA GLY A 454 -12.40 18.65 -8.45
C GLY A 454 -13.11 17.58 -7.60
N PHE A 455 -12.75 17.44 -6.32
CA PHE A 455 -13.32 16.44 -5.42
C PHE A 455 -14.06 17.06 -4.25
N PHE A 456 -15.08 16.36 -3.79
CA PHE A 456 -15.75 16.58 -2.52
C PHE A 456 -16.08 15.23 -1.90
N THR A 457 -15.76 15.07 -0.63
CA THR A 457 -16.10 13.88 0.16
C THR A 457 -16.75 14.28 1.48
N ARG A 458 -17.73 13.50 1.93
CA ARG A 458 -18.41 13.72 3.20
C ARG A 458 -18.94 12.43 3.78
N ASP A 459 -18.67 12.17 5.04
CA ASP A 459 -19.41 11.21 5.84
C ASP A 459 -20.51 11.94 6.63
N LEU A 460 -21.73 11.47 6.52
CA LEU A 460 -22.90 12.05 7.17
C LEU A 460 -23.55 11.02 8.09
N SER A 461 -23.70 11.35 9.38
CA SER A 461 -24.46 10.51 10.30
C SER A 461 -25.94 10.49 9.93
N MET A 462 -26.47 9.28 9.75
CA MET A 462 -27.89 9.01 9.54
C MET A 462 -28.56 8.50 10.82
N GLN A 463 -27.85 8.49 11.95
CA GLN A 463 -28.34 8.02 13.23
C GLN A 463 -29.63 8.75 13.63
N GLY A 464 -30.64 8.00 14.00
CA GLY A 464 -31.95 8.54 14.37
C GLY A 464 -32.78 9.06 13.19
N LYS A 465 -32.36 8.86 11.95
CA LYS A 465 -33.19 9.07 10.76
C LYS A 465 -33.97 7.81 10.43
N ALA A 466 -35.15 7.97 9.83
CA ALA A 466 -35.98 6.83 9.44
C ALA A 466 -35.26 6.00 8.35
N HIS A 467 -35.44 4.67 8.41
CA HIS A 467 -35.02 3.82 7.30
C HIS A 467 -35.85 4.12 6.06
N GLY A 468 -35.21 4.07 4.89
CA GLY A 468 -35.92 4.35 3.64
C GLY A 468 -35.03 4.91 2.54
N VAL A 469 -35.64 5.62 1.63
CA VAL A 469 -34.98 6.20 0.47
C VAL A 469 -34.71 7.68 0.68
N TYR A 470 -33.50 8.09 0.38
CA TYR A 470 -33.03 9.48 0.41
C TYR A 470 -32.50 9.88 -0.94
N LEU A 471 -32.64 11.17 -1.27
CA LEU A 471 -32.02 11.77 -2.45
C LEU A 471 -30.87 12.68 -1.98
N VAL A 472 -29.66 12.34 -2.40
CA VAL A 472 -28.46 13.14 -2.14
C VAL A 472 -28.17 14.00 -3.37
N ILE A 473 -28.00 15.31 -3.17
CA ILE A 473 -27.72 16.27 -4.23
C ILE A 473 -26.45 17.05 -3.90
N VAL A 474 -25.52 17.06 -4.84
CA VAL A 474 -24.35 17.96 -4.85
C VAL A 474 -24.57 18.99 -5.93
N GLN A 475 -24.66 20.26 -5.53
CA GLN A 475 -24.90 21.39 -6.42
C GLN A 475 -23.71 22.35 -6.36
N THR A 476 -23.12 22.64 -7.50
CA THR A 476 -22.09 23.67 -7.69
C THR A 476 -22.63 24.80 -8.57
N GLU A 477 -21.82 25.80 -8.89
CA GLU A 477 -22.18 26.84 -9.85
C GLU A 477 -22.41 26.31 -11.27
N ARG A 478 -21.87 25.14 -11.60
CA ARG A 478 -21.84 24.59 -12.96
C ARG A 478 -22.50 23.23 -13.09
N GLU A 479 -22.77 22.55 -11.99
CA GLU A 479 -23.20 21.14 -11.99
C GLU A 479 -24.26 20.90 -10.92
N HIS A 480 -25.15 19.99 -11.23
CA HIS A 480 -26.19 19.51 -10.35
C HIS A 480 -26.24 18.00 -10.44
N LEU A 481 -25.69 17.33 -9.43
CA LEU A 481 -25.59 15.86 -9.37
C LEU A 481 -26.57 15.34 -8.32
N ALA A 482 -27.29 14.27 -8.65
CA ALA A 482 -28.22 13.63 -7.75
C ALA A 482 -28.02 12.11 -7.73
N ARG A 483 -28.08 11.53 -6.53
CA ARG A 483 -28.03 10.07 -6.33
C ARG A 483 -29.02 9.63 -5.27
N LYS A 484 -29.66 8.50 -5.53
CA LYS A 484 -30.52 7.80 -4.59
C LYS A 484 -29.65 7.02 -3.61
N MET A 485 -29.98 7.12 -2.32
CA MET A 485 -29.43 6.32 -1.24
C MET A 485 -30.56 5.54 -0.57
N ILE A 486 -30.31 4.30 -0.25
CA ILE A 486 -31.24 3.44 0.52
C ILE A 486 -30.60 3.17 1.87
N THR A 487 -31.36 3.36 2.96
CA THR A 487 -30.97 3.02 4.31
C THR A 487 -31.86 1.85 4.78
N ASP A 488 -31.24 0.75 5.16
CA ASP A 488 -31.91 -0.47 5.61
C ASP A 488 -32.02 -0.51 7.14
#